data_407927c77b9c2852f34c5ce8e8936192
#
_entry.id   407927c77b9c2852f34c5ce8e8936192
#
_cell.length_a   1.000
_cell.length_b   1.000
_cell.length_c   1.000
_cell.angle_alpha   90.00
_cell.angle_beta   90.00
_cell.angle_gamma   90.00
#
_symmetry.space_group_name_H-M   'P 1'
#
loop_
_entity.id
_entity.type
_entity.pdbx_description
1 polymer ?
#
loop_
_entity_poly.entity_id
_entity_poly.type
_entity_poly.pdbx_seq_one_letter_code
_entity_poly.pdbx_strand_id
1 'polypeptide(L)'
;ISPVDVYFDLGHSDATAIWFTQSIGHEFRYIDYYENQFKKIQHYIEEMQKRGYIFRKIILPHDAEYETLNADRTTAQIMRAAFPNAQIVVLPRLGIIDGIDAARTIFNQCWFDEKKCADGLQALRHYRYDKDPDTGKTSKNPVHDWSSHGADSYRYSAINITENVQTKK
;
A
#
# COMPACT_ATOMS: atom_id res chain seq x y z
N ILE A 1 -12.44 -6.39 -18.62
CA ILE A 1 -12.15 -6.16 -17.18
C ILE A 1 -10.76 -5.56 -17.10
N SER A 2 -10.66 -4.35 -16.55
CA SER A 2 -9.37 -3.68 -16.38
C SER A 2 -8.52 -4.39 -15.32
N PRO A 3 -7.22 -4.62 -15.56
CA PRO A 3 -6.35 -5.27 -14.59
C PRO A 3 -6.13 -4.40 -13.35
N VAL A 4 -5.82 -5.05 -12.23
CA VAL A 4 -5.67 -4.43 -10.92
C VAL A 4 -4.20 -4.46 -10.49
N ASP A 5 -3.73 -3.32 -10.01
CA ASP A 5 -2.46 -3.20 -9.29
C ASP A 5 -2.73 -3.19 -7.79
N VAL A 6 -1.89 -3.85 -7.01
CA VAL A 6 -2.07 -4.03 -5.57
C VAL A 6 -0.87 -3.49 -4.83
N TYR A 7 -1.10 -2.75 -3.77
CA TYR A 7 -0.06 -2.13 -2.94
C TYR A 7 -0.18 -2.58 -1.50
N PHE A 8 0.90 -3.11 -0.97
CA PHE A 8 1.00 -3.61 0.39
C PHE A 8 1.79 -2.67 1.30
N ASP A 9 1.31 -2.52 2.53
CA ASP A 9 2.12 -2.26 3.70
C ASP A 9 2.13 -3.52 4.55
N LEU A 10 3.31 -4.12 4.76
CA LEU A 10 3.45 -5.39 5.47
C LEU A 10 3.72 -5.16 6.95
N GLY A 11 2.77 -5.56 7.80
CA GLY A 11 2.96 -5.58 9.24
C GLY A 11 3.45 -6.95 9.72
N HIS A 12 4.61 -7.00 10.37
CA HIS A 12 5.13 -8.25 10.96
C HIS A 12 4.53 -8.54 12.33
N SER A 13 4.29 -7.50 13.12
CA SER A 13 3.73 -7.55 14.49
C SER A 13 2.46 -6.73 14.67
N ASP A 14 2.00 -6.10 13.62
CA ASP A 14 0.84 -5.20 13.60
C ASP A 14 -0.06 -5.46 12.38
N ALA A 15 -0.61 -4.42 11.76
CA ALA A 15 -1.52 -4.58 10.64
C ALA A 15 -0.80 -4.63 9.29
N THR A 16 -1.28 -5.48 8.40
CA THR A 16 -0.99 -5.43 6.96
C THR A 16 -2.16 -4.76 6.25
N ALA A 17 -1.87 -3.73 5.46
CA ALA A 17 -2.85 -2.97 4.69
C ALA A 17 -2.63 -3.13 3.18
N ILE A 18 -3.73 -3.22 2.44
CA ILE A 18 -3.72 -3.50 1.00
C ILE A 18 -4.68 -2.57 0.27
N TRP A 19 -4.17 -1.80 -0.69
CA TRP A 19 -4.98 -1.06 -1.66
C TRP A 19 -5.03 -1.79 -2.99
N PHE A 20 -6.21 -1.84 -3.60
CA PHE A 20 -6.46 -2.37 -4.94
C PHE A 20 -6.80 -1.23 -5.88
N THR A 21 -6.06 -1.09 -6.97
CA THR A 21 -6.17 0.07 -7.85
C THR A 21 -6.30 -0.30 -9.32
N GLN A 22 -6.88 0.60 -10.10
CA GLN A 22 -6.89 0.55 -11.55
C GLN A 22 -6.44 1.91 -12.09
N SER A 23 -5.57 1.92 -13.08
CA SER A 23 -5.18 3.13 -13.81
C SER A 23 -5.97 3.20 -15.11
N ILE A 24 -6.78 4.24 -15.29
CA ILE A 24 -7.62 4.44 -16.46
C ILE A 24 -7.39 5.86 -16.99
N GLY A 25 -6.64 5.97 -18.09
CA GLY A 25 -6.20 7.26 -18.61
C GLY A 25 -5.31 7.98 -17.59
N HIS A 26 -5.77 9.15 -17.12
CA HIS A 26 -5.08 9.96 -16.11
C HIS A 26 -5.67 9.79 -14.70
N GLU A 27 -6.62 8.86 -14.52
CA GLU A 27 -7.28 8.61 -13.25
C GLU A 27 -6.68 7.37 -12.57
N PHE A 28 -6.54 7.45 -11.24
CA PHE A 28 -6.16 6.34 -10.37
C PHE A 28 -7.37 5.96 -9.53
N ARG A 29 -7.95 4.81 -9.82
CA ARG A 29 -9.17 4.33 -9.16
C ARG A 29 -8.81 3.33 -8.09
N TYR A 30 -9.01 3.68 -6.82
CA TYR A 30 -8.89 2.81 -5.67
C TYR A 30 -10.23 2.09 -5.50
N ILE A 31 -10.28 0.84 -5.94
CA ILE A 31 -11.52 0.07 -6.09
C ILE A 31 -11.85 -0.80 -4.89
N ASP A 32 -10.86 -1.06 -4.03
CA ASP A 32 -11.03 -1.89 -2.84
C ASP A 32 -9.89 -1.63 -1.85
N TYR A 33 -10.13 -1.99 -0.58
CA TYR A 33 -9.18 -1.92 0.50
C TYR A 33 -9.34 -3.11 1.44
N TYR A 34 -8.26 -3.63 1.97
CA TYR A 34 -8.28 -4.67 2.99
C TYR A 34 -7.18 -4.44 4.02
N GLU A 35 -7.52 -4.63 5.28
CA GLU A 35 -6.59 -4.58 6.40
C GLU A 35 -6.90 -5.69 7.40
N ASN A 36 -5.88 -6.31 7.97
CA ASN A 36 -6.02 -7.23 9.08
C ASN A 36 -4.73 -7.26 9.91
N GLN A 37 -4.83 -7.76 11.15
CA GLN A 37 -3.72 -7.85 12.09
C GLN A 37 -3.37 -9.31 12.38
N PHE A 38 -2.09 -9.54 12.69
CA PHE A 38 -1.58 -10.84 13.17
C PHE A 38 -1.91 -12.03 12.25
N LYS A 39 -2.03 -11.79 10.94
CA LYS A 39 -2.26 -12.83 9.93
C LYS A 39 -0.98 -13.13 9.16
N LYS A 40 -0.81 -14.41 8.81
CA LYS A 40 0.27 -14.83 7.91
C LYS A 40 -0.03 -14.38 6.47
N ILE A 41 0.99 -14.28 5.64
CA ILE A 41 0.85 -13.88 4.24
C ILE A 41 -0.17 -14.73 3.46
N GLN A 42 -0.28 -16.01 3.79
CA GLN A 42 -1.24 -16.91 3.18
C GLN A 42 -2.70 -16.44 3.30
N HIS A 43 -3.07 -15.84 4.44
CA HIS A 43 -4.39 -15.25 4.64
C HIS A 43 -4.69 -14.14 3.63
N TYR A 44 -3.72 -13.25 3.40
CA TYR A 44 -3.89 -12.14 2.44
C TYR A 44 -3.94 -12.64 1.00
N ILE A 45 -3.19 -13.69 0.67
CA ILE A 45 -3.27 -14.36 -0.64
C ILE A 45 -4.69 -14.91 -0.87
N GLU A 46 -5.26 -15.60 0.11
CA GLU A 46 -6.63 -16.13 0.02
C GLU A 46 -7.67 -15.02 -0.13
N GLU A 47 -7.51 -13.91 0.62
CA GLU A 47 -8.39 -12.75 0.51
C GLU A 47 -8.30 -12.08 -0.88
N MET A 48 -7.11 -12.01 -1.48
CA MET A 48 -6.94 -11.53 -2.84
C MET A 48 -7.59 -12.46 -3.86
N GLN A 49 -7.39 -13.77 -3.74
CA GLN A 49 -7.95 -14.76 -4.65
C GLN A 49 -9.48 -14.78 -4.61
N LYS A 50 -10.10 -14.64 -3.43
CA LYS A 50 -11.57 -14.55 -3.28
C LYS A 50 -12.20 -13.39 -4.03
N ARG A 51 -11.46 -12.30 -4.24
CA ARG A 51 -11.94 -11.10 -4.96
C ARG A 51 -12.08 -11.31 -6.46
N GLY A 52 -11.40 -12.30 -7.03
CA GLY A 52 -11.50 -12.64 -8.45
C GLY A 52 -11.00 -11.56 -9.41
N TYR A 53 -10.18 -10.62 -8.93
CA TYR A 53 -9.54 -9.61 -9.78
C TYR A 53 -8.44 -10.22 -10.66
N ILE A 54 -8.22 -9.64 -11.82
CA ILE A 54 -7.06 -9.95 -12.66
C ILE A 54 -5.92 -9.04 -12.20
N PHE A 55 -4.95 -9.61 -11.49
CA PHE A 55 -3.81 -8.85 -10.97
C PHE A 55 -2.75 -8.66 -12.04
N ARG A 56 -2.34 -7.40 -12.27
CA ARG A 56 -1.24 -7.04 -13.17
C ARG A 56 0.08 -6.90 -12.42
N LYS A 57 0.07 -6.11 -11.35
CA LYS A 57 1.22 -5.88 -10.51
C LYS A 57 0.84 -6.03 -9.04
N ILE A 58 1.71 -6.63 -8.27
CA ILE A 58 1.63 -6.69 -6.81
C ILE A 58 2.89 -6.04 -6.27
N ILE A 59 2.72 -4.89 -5.66
CA ILE A 59 3.78 -4.05 -5.17
C ILE A 59 3.92 -4.26 -3.67
N LEU A 60 5.11 -4.68 -3.26
CA LEU A 60 5.48 -5.00 -1.89
C LEU A 60 6.51 -3.99 -1.38
N PRO A 61 6.55 -3.69 -0.07
CA PRO A 61 7.59 -2.89 0.53
C PRO A 61 8.93 -3.63 0.55
N HIS A 62 10.00 -2.90 0.83
CA HIS A 62 11.39 -3.37 0.76
C HIS A 62 11.69 -4.59 1.65
N ASP A 63 10.99 -4.76 2.76
CA ASP A 63 11.18 -5.86 3.70
C ASP A 63 10.55 -7.19 3.24
N ALA A 64 9.80 -7.18 2.14
CA ALA A 64 9.24 -8.40 1.54
C ALA A 64 10.30 -9.39 1.02
N GLU A 65 11.54 -8.94 0.80
CA GLU A 65 12.67 -9.80 0.41
C GLU A 65 13.47 -10.32 1.63
N TYR A 66 13.12 -9.89 2.86
CA TYR A 66 13.84 -10.37 4.03
C TYR A 66 13.34 -11.76 4.44
N GLU A 67 14.30 -12.64 4.72
CA GLU A 67 14.01 -13.93 5.33
C GLU A 67 13.63 -13.71 6.80
N THR A 68 12.54 -14.30 7.22
CA THR A 68 12.21 -14.39 8.64
C THR A 68 12.83 -15.64 9.23
N LEU A 69 13.27 -15.57 10.48
CA LEU A 69 13.98 -16.64 11.21
C LEU A 69 13.29 -18.04 11.17
N ASN A 70 12.04 -18.11 10.74
CA ASN A 70 11.23 -19.34 10.73
C ASN A 70 10.56 -19.60 9.37
N ALA A 71 11.01 -18.98 8.28
CA ALA A 71 10.42 -19.17 6.96
C ALA A 71 11.49 -19.55 5.93
N ASP A 72 11.26 -20.66 5.23
CA ASP A 72 12.13 -21.12 4.13
C ASP A 72 12.07 -20.22 2.88
N ARG A 73 11.16 -19.24 2.85
CA ARG A 73 10.92 -18.35 1.72
C ARG A 73 10.60 -16.94 2.17
N THR A 74 11.02 -15.95 1.39
CA THR A 74 10.64 -14.55 1.58
C THR A 74 9.17 -14.33 1.19
N THR A 75 8.56 -13.27 1.71
CA THR A 75 7.19 -12.87 1.33
C THR A 75 7.07 -12.69 -0.19
N ALA A 76 8.06 -12.07 -0.82
CA ALA A 76 8.08 -11.87 -2.26
C ALA A 76 8.11 -13.20 -3.04
N GLN A 77 8.87 -14.21 -2.59
CA GLN A 77 8.90 -15.54 -3.20
C GLN A 77 7.55 -16.24 -3.08
N ILE A 78 6.89 -16.15 -1.93
CA ILE A 78 5.56 -16.73 -1.70
C ILE A 78 4.53 -16.07 -2.63
N MET A 79 4.57 -14.74 -2.78
CA MET A 79 3.67 -14.00 -3.66
C MET A 79 3.89 -14.35 -5.14
N ARG A 80 5.15 -14.50 -5.59
CA ARG A 80 5.48 -14.95 -6.95
C ARG A 80 4.90 -16.33 -7.26
N ALA A 81 4.96 -17.24 -6.30
CA ALA A 81 4.38 -18.58 -6.46
C ALA A 81 2.84 -18.56 -6.50
N ALA A 82 2.21 -17.71 -5.67
CA ALA A 82 0.75 -17.61 -5.57
C ALA A 82 0.11 -16.91 -6.79
N PHE A 83 0.81 -15.97 -7.39
CA PHE A 83 0.34 -15.14 -8.52
C PHE A 83 1.30 -15.17 -9.71
N PRO A 84 1.46 -16.31 -10.40
CA PRO A 84 2.45 -16.47 -11.45
C PRO A 84 2.21 -15.58 -12.68
N ASN A 85 0.98 -15.08 -12.86
CA ASN A 85 0.60 -14.19 -13.96
C ASN A 85 0.72 -12.71 -13.61
N ALA A 86 1.02 -12.37 -12.37
CA ALA A 86 1.23 -10.99 -11.92
C ALA A 86 2.72 -10.67 -11.80
N GLN A 87 3.09 -9.43 -12.11
CA GLN A 87 4.43 -8.93 -11.83
C GLN A 87 4.55 -8.60 -10.34
N ILE A 88 5.44 -9.28 -9.62
CA ILE A 88 5.77 -8.94 -8.24
C ILE A 88 6.91 -7.93 -8.23
N VAL A 89 6.64 -6.76 -7.67
CA VAL A 89 7.59 -5.65 -7.57
C VAL A 89 7.87 -5.39 -6.10
N VAL A 90 9.15 -5.39 -5.71
CA VAL A 90 9.57 -4.98 -4.37
C VAL A 90 10.17 -3.58 -4.47
N LEU A 91 9.58 -2.64 -3.76
CA LEU A 91 10.04 -1.26 -3.74
C LEU A 91 11.31 -1.14 -2.91
N PRO A 92 12.22 -0.24 -3.27
CA PRO A 92 13.33 0.13 -2.38
C PRO A 92 12.78 0.80 -1.12
N ARG A 93 13.62 0.94 -0.10
CA ARG A 93 13.25 1.69 1.09
C ARG A 93 13.00 3.16 0.71
N LEU A 94 11.78 3.64 0.99
CA LEU A 94 11.33 4.96 0.60
C LEU A 94 11.31 5.91 1.81
N GLY A 95 11.63 7.18 1.57
CA GLY A 95 11.49 8.24 2.56
C GLY A 95 10.01 8.55 2.85
N ILE A 96 9.68 8.81 4.11
CA ILE A 96 8.31 9.14 4.51
C ILE A 96 7.84 10.44 3.85
N ILE A 97 8.69 11.46 3.82
CA ILE A 97 8.38 12.79 3.26
C ILE A 97 8.14 12.68 1.76
N ASP A 98 9.01 11.97 1.02
CA ASP A 98 8.86 11.76 -0.41
C ASP A 98 7.53 11.07 -0.75
N GLY A 99 7.15 10.09 0.09
CA GLY A 99 5.86 9.41 -0.04
C GLY A 99 4.66 10.33 0.20
N ILE A 100 4.73 11.20 1.20
CA ILE A 100 3.67 12.17 1.49
C ILE A 100 3.53 13.18 0.35
N ASP A 101 4.63 13.67 -0.19
CA ASP A 101 4.63 14.63 -1.30
C ASP A 101 4.10 13.99 -2.60
N ALA A 102 4.49 12.74 -2.90
CA ALA A 102 3.92 11.98 -4.00
C ALA A 102 2.40 11.78 -3.82
N ALA A 103 1.97 11.40 -2.62
CA ALA A 103 0.55 11.21 -2.29
C ALA A 103 -0.27 12.48 -2.53
N ARG A 104 0.22 13.63 -2.09
CA ARG A 104 -0.42 14.92 -2.31
C ARG A 104 -0.48 15.30 -3.79
N THR A 105 0.58 15.00 -4.53
CA THR A 105 0.69 15.32 -5.96
C THR A 105 -0.36 14.59 -6.80
N ILE A 106 -0.63 13.32 -6.52
CA ILE A 106 -1.60 12.53 -7.31
C ILE A 106 -3.02 12.62 -6.80
N PHE A 107 -3.25 13.18 -5.61
CA PHE A 107 -4.55 13.08 -4.91
C PHE A 107 -5.72 13.60 -5.75
N ASN A 108 -5.52 14.65 -6.54
CA ASN A 108 -6.55 15.21 -7.42
C ASN A 108 -6.97 14.27 -8.57
N GLN A 109 -6.18 13.23 -8.84
CA GLN A 109 -6.44 12.24 -9.88
C GLN A 109 -6.96 10.92 -9.31
N CYS A 110 -7.12 10.85 -7.98
CA CYS A 110 -7.55 9.65 -7.27
C CYS A 110 -9.07 9.63 -7.09
N TRP A 111 -9.66 8.48 -7.38
CA TRP A 111 -11.06 8.15 -7.12
C TRP A 111 -11.12 6.94 -6.22
N PHE A 112 -12.03 6.94 -5.27
CA PHE A 112 -12.17 5.87 -4.29
C PHE A 112 -13.59 5.31 -4.31
N ASP A 113 -13.72 3.98 -4.32
CA ASP A 113 -15.00 3.34 -4.00
C ASP A 113 -15.29 3.58 -2.51
N GLU A 114 -16.30 4.40 -2.23
CA GLU A 114 -16.61 4.86 -0.88
C GLU A 114 -16.95 3.71 0.08
N LYS A 115 -17.56 2.65 -0.41
CA LYS A 115 -17.98 1.50 0.41
C LYS A 115 -16.84 0.52 0.62
N LYS A 116 -16.17 0.10 -0.46
CA LYS A 116 -15.10 -0.89 -0.39
C LYS A 116 -13.81 -0.32 0.21
N CYS A 117 -13.58 0.97 0.08
CA CYS A 117 -12.42 1.66 0.61
C CYS A 117 -12.69 2.38 1.94
N ALA A 118 -13.84 2.16 2.59
CA ALA A 118 -14.24 2.92 3.78
C ALA A 118 -13.18 2.97 4.88
N ASP A 119 -12.62 1.82 5.25
CA ASP A 119 -11.60 1.74 6.30
C ASP A 119 -10.29 2.42 5.89
N GLY A 120 -9.86 2.23 4.65
CA GLY A 120 -8.68 2.91 4.11
C GLY A 120 -8.86 4.43 4.05
N LEU A 121 -10.04 4.92 3.66
CA LEU A 121 -10.36 6.34 3.67
C LEU A 121 -10.35 6.91 5.09
N GLN A 122 -10.82 6.17 6.10
CA GLN A 122 -10.70 6.57 7.51
C GLN A 122 -9.23 6.67 7.92
N ALA A 123 -8.38 5.72 7.53
CA ALA A 123 -6.96 5.78 7.80
C ALA A 123 -6.33 7.03 7.18
N LEU A 124 -6.61 7.36 5.92
CA LEU A 124 -6.09 8.57 5.26
C LEU A 124 -6.56 9.86 5.95
N ARG A 125 -7.79 9.93 6.42
CA ARG A 125 -8.34 11.11 7.12
C ARG A 125 -7.71 11.32 8.51
N HIS A 126 -7.26 10.27 9.18
CA HIS A 126 -6.68 10.32 10.53
C HIS A 126 -5.15 10.37 10.53
N TYR A 127 -4.50 10.09 9.43
CA TYR A 127 -3.04 10.15 9.32
C TYR A 127 -2.55 11.58 9.50
N ARG A 128 -1.67 11.79 10.47
CA ARG A 128 -1.28 13.12 10.93
C ARG A 128 0.11 13.15 11.52
N TYR A 129 0.67 14.36 11.60
CA TYR A 129 1.77 14.67 12.49
C TYR A 129 1.23 14.99 13.86
N ASP A 130 1.99 14.64 14.90
CA ASP A 130 1.68 15.06 16.27
C ASP A 130 2.16 16.49 16.52
N LYS A 131 1.53 17.17 17.47
CA LYS A 131 1.94 18.49 17.94
C LYS A 131 2.21 18.42 19.44
N ASP A 132 3.37 18.94 19.82
CA ASP A 132 3.71 19.14 21.22
C ASP A 132 2.71 20.15 21.84
N PRO A 133 1.94 19.77 22.87
CA PRO A 133 0.92 20.64 23.45
C PRO A 133 1.49 21.88 24.12
N ASP A 134 2.74 21.83 24.62
CA ASP A 134 3.38 22.93 25.33
C ASP A 134 4.07 23.93 24.39
N THR A 135 4.71 23.42 23.34
CA THR A 135 5.50 24.25 22.42
C THR A 135 4.82 24.51 21.08
N GLY A 136 3.77 23.75 20.73
CA GLY A 136 3.10 23.78 19.44
C GLY A 136 3.94 23.28 18.28
N LYS A 137 5.15 22.73 18.54
CA LYS A 137 6.04 22.20 17.50
C LYS A 137 5.47 20.90 16.94
N THR A 138 5.50 20.79 15.61
CA THR A 138 5.11 19.57 14.90
C THR A 138 6.23 18.53 14.98
N SER A 139 5.85 17.27 15.20
CA SER A 139 6.79 16.14 15.19
C SER A 139 7.49 16.01 13.83
N LYS A 140 8.70 15.44 13.82
CA LYS A 140 9.44 15.18 12.57
C LYS A 140 8.81 14.10 11.71
N ASN A 141 8.18 13.12 12.36
CA ASN A 141 7.53 11.99 11.72
C ASN A 141 6.03 12.00 12.02
N PRO A 142 5.20 11.48 11.10
CA PRO A 142 3.79 11.23 11.40
C PRO A 142 3.61 10.26 12.57
N VAL A 143 2.46 10.33 13.21
CA VAL A 143 2.08 9.41 14.28
C VAL A 143 2.00 7.98 13.71
N HIS A 144 2.60 7.04 14.43
CA HIS A 144 2.47 5.62 14.11
C HIS A 144 1.36 5.02 14.98
N ASP A 145 0.18 4.91 14.41
CA ASP A 145 -1.00 4.31 15.03
C ASP A 145 -1.78 3.48 13.98
N TRP A 146 -3.01 3.09 14.29
CA TRP A 146 -3.86 2.32 13.41
C TRP A 146 -4.02 2.95 12.00
N SER A 147 -3.93 4.26 11.87
CA SER A 147 -4.09 4.98 10.60
C SER A 147 -2.85 4.90 9.69
N SER A 148 -1.69 4.59 10.25
CA SER A 148 -0.43 4.61 9.51
C SER A 148 -0.35 3.53 8.44
N HIS A 149 -0.87 2.33 8.67
CA HIS A 149 -0.76 1.20 7.74
C HIS A 149 -1.42 1.48 6.40
N GLY A 150 -2.68 1.92 6.41
CA GLY A 150 -3.39 2.31 5.19
C GLY A 150 -2.78 3.51 4.49
N ALA A 151 -2.28 4.47 5.25
CA ALA A 151 -1.60 5.65 4.71
C ALA A 151 -0.23 5.30 4.10
N ASP A 152 0.53 4.40 4.71
CA ASP A 152 1.83 3.95 4.22
C ASP A 152 1.67 3.16 2.91
N SER A 153 0.73 2.25 2.85
CA SER A 153 0.37 1.54 1.63
C SER A 153 -0.08 2.50 0.51
N TYR A 154 -0.86 3.53 0.84
CA TYR A 154 -1.25 4.58 -0.11
C TYR A 154 -0.04 5.38 -0.61
N ARG A 155 0.89 5.77 0.27
CA ARG A 155 2.14 6.46 -0.11
C ARG A 155 2.99 5.62 -1.08
N TYR A 156 3.08 4.31 -0.87
CA TYR A 156 3.78 3.41 -1.78
C TYR A 156 3.13 3.40 -3.16
N SER A 157 1.79 3.42 -3.24
CA SER A 157 1.09 3.54 -4.51
C SER A 157 1.43 4.85 -5.23
N ALA A 158 1.41 5.96 -4.50
CA ALA A 158 1.68 7.27 -5.05
C ALA A 158 3.09 7.41 -5.64
N ILE A 159 4.11 6.92 -4.95
CA ILE A 159 5.49 6.92 -5.45
C ILE A 159 5.59 6.07 -6.73
N ASN A 160 5.07 4.86 -6.72
CA ASN A 160 5.12 3.98 -7.89
C ASN A 160 4.40 4.58 -9.11
N ILE A 161 3.27 5.27 -8.87
CA ILE A 161 2.51 5.95 -9.92
C ILE A 161 3.32 7.14 -10.48
N THR A 162 3.90 8.00 -9.64
CA THR A 162 4.66 9.17 -10.08
C THR A 162 5.91 8.80 -10.85
N GLU A 163 6.64 7.78 -10.44
CA GLU A 163 7.82 7.28 -11.16
C GLU A 163 7.45 6.75 -12.56
N ASN A 164 6.35 6.00 -12.66
CA ASN A 164 5.89 5.46 -13.96
C ASN A 164 5.38 6.54 -14.92
N VAL A 165 4.92 7.69 -14.41
CA VAL A 165 4.52 8.83 -15.25
C VAL A 165 5.75 9.56 -15.78
N GLN A 166 6.83 9.67 -14.99
CA GLN A 166 8.08 10.33 -15.42
C GLN A 166 8.84 9.51 -16.47
N THR A 167 8.79 8.19 -16.42
CA THR A 167 9.47 7.29 -17.37
C THR A 167 8.78 7.19 -18.73
N LYS A 168 7.56 7.71 -18.89
CA LYS A 168 6.79 7.72 -20.15
C LYS A 168 6.88 9.04 -20.93
N LYS A 169 7.65 10.01 -20.44
CA LYS A 169 7.98 11.25 -21.15
C LYS A 169 9.37 11.16 -21.77
#